data_cb4144ec3f4177d5f4e780b5225eb107
#
_entry.id   cb4144ec3f4177d5f4e780b5225eb107
#
_cell.length_a   1.000
_cell.length_b   1.000
_cell.length_c   1.000
_cell.angle_alpha   90.00
_cell.angle_beta   90.00
_cell.angle_gamma   90.00
#
_symmetry.space_group_name_H-M   'P 1'
#
loop_
_entity.id
_entity.type
_entity.pdbx_description
1 polymer ?
#
loop_
_entity_poly.entity_id
_entity_poly.type
_entity_poly.pdbx_seq_one_letter_code
_entity_poly.pdbx_strand_id
1 'polypeptide(L)'
;MSNQDGIASIKPPLFNGNNLIFWKTRMRSYLQSLGAEVWEIVEQGYQYPAAVPTNPMERKNYQTNAKAVNALTGSLAEFEFVKVMQLNTVKEMWDKIILSYEGDAKVKNAKLQTLIIEYENLKMHSDESIASFFLRVDDVVNRMKSLGETITESTLVP
;
A
#
# COMPACT_ATOMS: atom_id res chain seq x y z
N MET A 1 40.27 22.09 10.56
CA MET A 1 39.04 22.33 9.76
C MET A 1 38.53 20.97 9.33
N SER A 2 37.58 20.47 10.05
CA SER A 2 36.92 19.21 9.75
C SER A 2 35.85 19.45 8.69
N ASN A 3 36.10 18.97 7.49
CA ASN A 3 35.03 18.79 6.50
C ASN A 3 34.04 17.75 7.05
N GLN A 4 33.02 18.19 7.71
CA GLN A 4 31.79 17.44 7.79
C GLN A 4 31.06 17.71 6.46
N ASP A 5 31.50 17.01 5.42
CA ASP A 5 30.66 16.83 4.25
C ASP A 5 29.45 16.07 4.73
N GLY A 6 28.34 16.80 4.87
CA GLY A 6 27.09 16.26 5.28
C GLY A 6 26.70 15.15 4.32
N ILE A 7 26.76 13.90 4.80
CA ILE A 7 25.99 12.82 4.20
C ILE A 7 24.57 13.32 4.20
N ALA A 8 24.10 13.72 3.03
CA ALA A 8 22.71 14.12 2.84
C ALA A 8 21.88 12.99 3.42
N SER A 9 21.24 13.23 4.55
CA SER A 9 20.37 12.26 5.21
C SER A 9 19.28 11.90 4.20
N ILE A 10 19.42 10.73 3.59
CA ILE A 10 18.43 10.20 2.67
C ILE A 10 17.16 10.01 3.51
N LYS A 11 16.14 10.82 3.23
CA LYS A 11 14.87 10.73 3.92
C LYS A 11 14.09 9.51 3.42
N PRO A 12 13.36 8.81 4.30
CA PRO A 12 12.48 7.75 3.86
C PRO A 12 11.42 8.29 2.89
N PRO A 13 10.99 7.48 1.90
CA PRO A 13 9.91 7.89 0.99
C PRO A 13 8.59 8.03 1.77
N LEU A 14 7.87 9.12 1.57
CA LEU A 14 6.58 9.35 2.22
C LEU A 14 5.48 8.53 1.56
N PHE A 15 4.66 7.87 2.37
CA PHE A 15 3.44 7.18 1.95
C PHE A 15 2.20 7.96 2.39
N ASN A 16 1.41 8.36 1.42
CA ASN A 16 0.16 9.12 1.61
C ASN A 16 -1.09 8.35 1.15
N GLY A 17 -0.98 7.05 0.97
CA GLY A 17 -2.05 6.20 0.47
C GLY A 17 -2.07 5.97 -1.04
N ASN A 18 -1.24 6.69 -1.78
CA ASN A 18 -1.16 6.59 -3.23
C ASN A 18 0.06 5.78 -3.67
N ASN A 19 -0.12 4.99 -4.72
CA ASN A 19 0.95 4.22 -5.38
C ASN A 19 1.75 3.34 -4.40
N LEU A 20 1.07 2.41 -3.77
CA LEU A 20 1.66 1.49 -2.79
C LEU A 20 2.89 0.75 -3.33
N ILE A 21 2.84 0.24 -4.55
CA ILE A 21 3.93 -0.56 -5.14
C ILE A 21 5.21 0.26 -5.25
N PHE A 22 5.10 1.51 -5.70
CA PHE A 22 6.22 2.43 -5.79
C PHE A 22 6.84 2.72 -4.41
N TRP A 23 5.99 3.07 -3.44
CA TRP A 23 6.44 3.35 -2.08
C TRP A 23 7.04 2.10 -1.41
N LYS A 24 6.38 0.95 -1.52
CA LYS A 24 6.82 -0.33 -0.96
C LYS A 24 8.23 -0.68 -1.44
N THR A 25 8.49 -0.55 -2.73
CA THR A 25 9.80 -0.85 -3.33
C THR A 25 10.87 0.11 -2.82
N ARG A 26 10.59 1.40 -2.78
CA ARG A 26 11.52 2.40 -2.28
C ARG A 26 11.76 2.30 -0.77
N MET A 27 10.71 2.04 0.00
CA MET A 27 10.83 1.88 1.45
C MET A 27 11.63 0.62 1.82
N ARG A 28 11.44 -0.47 1.08
CA ARG A 28 12.26 -1.66 1.23
C ARG A 28 13.74 -1.33 1.02
N SER A 29 14.08 -0.65 -0.06
CA SER A 29 15.44 -0.22 -0.36
C SER A 29 16.00 0.68 0.74
N TYR A 30 15.21 1.59 1.25
CA TYR A 30 15.60 2.46 2.36
C TYR A 30 15.91 1.66 3.64
N LEU A 31 15.03 0.72 4.03
CA LEU A 31 15.22 -0.13 5.21
C LEU A 31 16.47 -1.02 5.06
N GLN A 32 16.72 -1.57 3.88
CA GLN A 32 17.95 -2.33 3.59
C GLN A 32 19.19 -1.47 3.74
N SER A 33 19.13 -0.20 3.37
CA SER A 33 20.25 0.74 3.50
C SER A 33 20.63 1.06 4.95
N LEU A 34 19.70 0.89 5.89
CA LEU A 34 19.93 1.06 7.32
C LEU A 34 20.67 -0.13 7.95
N GLY A 35 20.71 -1.26 7.27
CA GLY A 35 21.36 -2.48 7.70
C GLY A 35 20.57 -3.70 7.24
N ALA A 36 21.27 -4.80 6.91
CA ALA A 36 20.62 -6.05 6.52
C ALA A 36 19.67 -6.58 7.61
N GLU A 37 20.07 -6.46 8.87
CA GLU A 37 19.29 -6.86 10.03
C GLU A 37 17.97 -6.07 10.17
N VAL A 38 17.94 -4.83 9.70
CA VAL A 38 16.73 -3.99 9.74
C VAL A 38 15.66 -4.55 8.80
N TRP A 39 16.03 -4.95 7.60
CA TRP A 39 15.09 -5.57 6.67
C TRP A 39 14.70 -6.98 7.11
N GLU A 40 15.63 -7.77 7.62
CA GLU A 40 15.35 -9.11 8.13
C GLU A 40 14.27 -9.10 9.20
N ILE A 41 14.31 -8.14 10.12
CA ILE A 41 13.30 -8.05 11.19
C ILE A 41 11.92 -7.63 10.66
N VAL A 42 11.86 -6.92 9.54
CA VAL A 42 10.61 -6.63 8.85
C VAL A 42 10.02 -7.90 8.22
N GLU A 43 10.85 -8.73 7.60
CA GLU A 43 10.41 -9.96 6.96
C GLU A 43 10.06 -11.07 7.95
N GLN A 44 10.94 -11.33 8.90
CA GLN A 44 10.84 -12.48 9.80
C GLN A 44 10.03 -12.18 11.06
N GLY A 45 9.96 -10.91 11.43
CA GLY A 45 9.26 -10.49 12.63
C GLY A 45 10.11 -10.56 13.88
N TYR A 46 9.51 -10.15 14.97
CA TYR A 46 10.15 -10.03 16.27
C TYR A 46 9.11 -10.23 17.36
N GLN A 47 9.41 -11.08 18.34
CA GLN A 47 8.53 -11.23 19.49
C GLN A 47 8.81 -10.10 20.49
N TYR A 48 7.89 -9.17 20.57
CA TYR A 48 8.04 -8.00 21.44
C TYR A 48 8.05 -8.44 22.92
N PRO A 49 9.11 -8.10 23.69
CA PRO A 49 9.22 -8.54 25.07
C PRO A 49 8.34 -7.71 26.02
N ALA A 50 7.99 -8.27 27.17
CA ALA A 50 7.24 -7.58 28.21
C ALA A 50 8.05 -6.46 28.89
N ALA A 51 9.39 -6.58 28.89
CA ALA A 51 10.30 -5.60 29.44
C ALA A 51 11.54 -5.46 28.56
N VAL A 52 12.24 -4.33 28.68
CA VAL A 52 13.48 -4.08 27.93
C VAL A 52 14.49 -5.17 28.25
N PRO A 53 15.02 -5.90 27.24
CA PRO A 53 15.96 -6.99 27.46
C PRO A 53 17.28 -6.51 28.07
N THR A 54 17.87 -7.33 28.93
CA THR A 54 19.19 -7.11 29.50
C THR A 54 20.29 -7.91 28.79
N ASN A 55 19.91 -9.04 28.17
CA ASN A 55 20.83 -9.86 27.37
C ASN A 55 21.28 -9.05 26.13
N PRO A 56 22.59 -9.01 25.82
CA PRO A 56 23.10 -8.20 24.72
C PRO A 56 22.51 -8.53 23.35
N MET A 57 22.27 -9.81 23.06
CA MET A 57 21.71 -10.23 21.77
C MET A 57 20.23 -9.85 21.65
N GLU A 58 19.45 -10.10 22.68
CA GLU A 58 18.04 -9.72 22.72
C GLU A 58 17.87 -8.20 22.70
N ARG A 59 18.76 -7.48 23.38
CA ARG A 59 18.78 -6.03 23.38
C ARG A 59 19.08 -5.46 21.99
N LYS A 60 19.96 -6.09 21.24
CA LYS A 60 20.25 -5.74 19.85
C LYS A 60 19.01 -5.88 18.97
N ASN A 61 18.28 -6.98 19.09
CA ASN A 61 17.06 -7.21 18.37
C ASN A 61 15.96 -6.20 18.73
N TYR A 62 15.85 -5.89 20.01
CA TYR A 62 14.94 -4.85 20.51
C TYR A 62 15.24 -3.48 19.88
N GLN A 63 16.52 -3.10 19.84
CA GLN A 63 16.95 -1.83 19.23
C GLN A 63 16.77 -1.83 17.72
N THR A 64 17.01 -2.95 17.05
CA THR A 64 16.80 -3.07 15.59
C THR A 64 15.33 -2.91 15.24
N ASN A 65 14.43 -3.54 16.00
CA ASN A 65 13.00 -3.33 15.84
C ASN A 65 12.62 -1.85 16.04
N ALA A 66 13.12 -1.21 17.09
CA ALA A 66 12.84 0.20 17.36
C ALA A 66 13.33 1.10 16.23
N LYS A 67 14.50 0.83 15.69
CA LYS A 67 15.05 1.56 14.53
C LYS A 67 14.18 1.40 13.28
N ALA A 68 13.75 0.20 13.00
CA ALA A 68 12.86 -0.10 11.87
C ALA A 68 11.46 0.54 12.06
N VAL A 69 10.89 0.46 13.25
CA VAL A 69 9.62 1.12 13.60
C VAL A 69 9.71 2.62 13.40
N ASN A 70 10.78 3.26 13.88
CA ASN A 70 10.97 4.70 13.71
C ASN A 70 11.08 5.08 12.22
N ALA A 71 11.84 4.33 11.44
CA ALA A 71 11.98 4.57 10.02
C ALA A 71 10.64 4.41 9.28
N LEU A 72 9.90 3.35 9.58
CA LEU A 72 8.60 3.09 8.94
C LEU A 72 7.56 4.14 9.33
N THR A 73 7.40 4.43 10.61
CA THR A 73 6.39 5.39 11.08
C THR A 73 6.70 6.81 10.62
N GLY A 74 7.98 7.17 10.53
CA GLY A 74 8.41 8.46 9.97
C GLY A 74 8.16 8.60 8.46
N SER A 75 7.90 7.50 7.76
CA SER A 75 7.58 7.49 6.33
C SER A 75 6.07 7.54 6.03
N LEU A 76 5.23 7.56 7.06
CA LEU A 76 3.77 7.51 6.92
C LEU A 76 3.13 8.88 7.12
N ALA A 77 2.19 9.24 6.26
CA ALA A 77 1.30 10.35 6.53
C ALA A 77 0.44 10.06 7.78
N GLU A 78 -0.04 11.10 8.44
CA GLU A 78 -0.74 10.98 9.73
C GLU A 78 -1.88 9.95 9.69
N PHE A 79 -2.73 9.99 8.68
CA PHE A 79 -3.86 9.05 8.57
C PHE A 79 -3.44 7.59 8.31
N GLU A 80 -2.24 7.37 7.75
CA GLU A 80 -1.65 6.02 7.64
C GLU A 80 -1.02 5.57 8.95
N PHE A 81 -0.33 6.48 9.64
CA PHE A 81 0.28 6.21 10.94
C PHE A 81 -0.77 5.77 11.98
N VAL A 82 -1.92 6.42 12.02
CA VAL A 82 -3.01 6.08 12.95
C VAL A 82 -3.43 4.61 12.86
N LYS A 83 -3.34 4.01 11.67
CA LYS A 83 -3.71 2.59 11.46
C LYS A 83 -2.77 1.61 12.18
N VAL A 84 -1.52 2.01 12.42
CA VAL A 84 -0.47 1.13 12.94
C VAL A 84 0.11 1.57 14.28
N MET A 85 -0.28 2.74 14.78
CA MET A 85 0.34 3.36 15.97
C MET A 85 0.25 2.53 17.25
N GLN A 86 -0.67 1.58 17.33
CA GLN A 86 -0.83 0.71 18.49
C GLN A 86 -0.03 -0.60 18.40
N LEU A 87 0.61 -0.86 17.27
CA LEU A 87 1.41 -2.06 17.06
C LEU A 87 2.84 -1.85 17.58
N ASN A 88 3.48 -2.93 18.03
CA ASN A 88 4.80 -2.88 18.66
C ASN A 88 5.93 -3.34 17.75
N THR A 89 5.65 -4.15 16.74
CA THR A 89 6.68 -4.67 15.85
C THR A 89 6.55 -4.09 14.45
N VAL A 90 7.70 -3.87 13.83
CA VAL A 90 7.74 -3.33 12.47
C VAL A 90 7.10 -4.29 11.45
N LYS A 91 7.20 -5.60 11.66
CA LYS A 91 6.55 -6.58 10.78
C LYS A 91 5.03 -6.45 10.81
N GLU A 92 4.44 -6.36 11.98
CA GLU A 92 2.99 -6.17 12.12
C GLU A 92 2.52 -4.88 11.44
N MET A 93 3.27 -3.79 11.60
CA MET A 93 2.97 -2.51 10.96
C MET A 93 3.07 -2.61 9.43
N TRP A 94 4.15 -3.17 8.93
CA TRP A 94 4.38 -3.39 7.50
C TRP A 94 3.28 -4.24 6.88
N ASP A 95 3.01 -5.40 7.47
CA ASP A 95 2.02 -6.33 6.97
C ASP A 95 0.61 -5.71 6.97
N LYS A 96 0.27 -4.95 8.00
CA LYS A 96 -1.03 -4.28 8.09
C LYS A 96 -1.23 -3.24 6.99
N ILE A 97 -0.22 -2.41 6.72
CA ILE A 97 -0.27 -1.43 5.65
C ILE A 97 -0.44 -2.13 4.29
N ILE A 98 0.41 -3.10 4.01
CA ILE A 98 0.38 -3.82 2.74
C ILE A 98 -0.95 -4.53 2.55
N LEU A 99 -1.42 -5.27 3.54
CA LEU A 99 -2.67 -6.03 3.46
C LEU A 99 -3.89 -5.12 3.26
N SER A 100 -3.95 -3.98 3.92
CA SER A 100 -5.08 -3.07 3.80
C SER A 100 -5.25 -2.55 2.36
N TYR A 101 -4.16 -2.25 1.68
CA TYR A 101 -4.19 -1.77 0.30
C TYR A 101 -4.31 -2.87 -0.74
N GLU A 102 -3.65 -4.01 -0.54
CA GLU A 102 -3.80 -5.18 -1.42
C GLU A 102 -5.21 -5.77 -1.33
N GLY A 103 -5.79 -5.80 -0.14
CA GLY A 103 -7.18 -6.21 0.07
C GLY A 103 -8.16 -5.30 -0.67
N ASP A 104 -7.99 -3.99 -0.56
CA ASP A 104 -8.78 -3.00 -1.26
C ASP A 104 -8.64 -3.12 -2.78
N ALA A 105 -7.43 -3.34 -3.28
CA ALA A 105 -7.18 -3.55 -4.70
C ALA A 105 -7.89 -4.80 -5.22
N LYS A 106 -7.89 -5.90 -4.49
CA LYS A 106 -8.63 -7.12 -4.85
C LYS A 106 -10.13 -6.89 -4.92
N VAL A 107 -10.69 -6.17 -3.95
CA VAL A 107 -12.13 -5.81 -3.95
C VAL A 107 -12.46 -4.93 -5.15
N LYS A 108 -11.66 -3.90 -5.44
CA LYS A 108 -11.83 -3.04 -6.61
C LYS A 108 -11.77 -3.84 -7.91
N ASN A 109 -10.78 -4.73 -8.06
CA ASN A 109 -10.64 -5.57 -9.23
C ASN A 109 -11.83 -6.52 -9.43
N ALA A 110 -12.34 -7.11 -8.35
CA ALA A 110 -13.54 -7.96 -8.42
C ALA A 110 -14.78 -7.18 -8.87
N LYS A 111 -14.97 -5.95 -8.35
CA LYS A 111 -16.06 -5.06 -8.78
C LYS A 111 -15.91 -4.64 -10.24
N LEU A 112 -14.68 -4.33 -10.67
CA LEU A 112 -14.39 -3.97 -12.06
C LEU A 112 -14.70 -5.13 -13.00
N GLN A 113 -14.29 -6.36 -12.68
CA GLN A 113 -14.61 -7.54 -13.46
C GLN A 113 -16.11 -7.76 -13.62
N THR A 114 -16.87 -7.58 -12.55
CA THR A 114 -18.33 -7.66 -12.59
C THR A 114 -18.93 -6.61 -13.55
N LEU A 115 -18.42 -5.37 -13.51
CA LEU A 115 -18.88 -4.30 -14.39
C LEU A 115 -18.48 -4.53 -15.86
N ILE A 116 -17.31 -5.11 -16.12
CA ILE A 116 -16.90 -5.50 -17.46
C ILE A 116 -17.85 -6.54 -18.06
N ILE A 117 -18.21 -7.55 -17.27
CA ILE A 117 -19.18 -8.58 -17.69
C ILE A 117 -20.55 -7.94 -17.98
N GLU A 118 -21.00 -7.03 -17.12
CA GLU A 118 -22.24 -6.29 -17.31
C GLU A 118 -22.21 -5.46 -18.61
N TYR A 119 -21.10 -4.76 -18.86
CA TYR A 119 -20.89 -4.00 -20.09
C TYR A 119 -20.92 -4.88 -21.34
N GLU A 120 -20.22 -6.02 -21.34
CA GLU A 120 -20.17 -6.97 -22.46
C GLU A 120 -21.54 -7.59 -22.77
N ASN A 121 -22.40 -7.71 -21.76
CA ASN A 121 -23.75 -8.25 -21.88
C ASN A 121 -24.83 -7.20 -22.15
N LEU A 122 -24.46 -5.91 -22.24
CA LEU A 122 -25.41 -4.85 -22.58
C LEU A 122 -25.98 -5.07 -23.98
N LYS A 123 -27.31 -5.19 -24.03
CA LYS A 123 -28.06 -5.28 -25.28
C LYS A 123 -29.29 -4.37 -25.17
N MET A 124 -29.62 -3.74 -26.28
CA MET A 124 -30.84 -2.97 -26.40
C MET A 124 -32.06 -3.91 -26.33
N HIS A 125 -33.03 -3.60 -25.47
CA HIS A 125 -34.28 -4.33 -25.40
C HIS A 125 -35.22 -3.93 -26.52
N SER A 126 -36.10 -4.83 -26.94
CA SER A 126 -36.99 -4.63 -28.08
C SER A 126 -37.97 -3.45 -27.94
N ASP A 127 -38.30 -3.11 -26.68
CA ASP A 127 -39.20 -2.04 -26.30
C ASP A 127 -38.49 -0.79 -25.74
N GLU A 128 -37.18 -0.77 -25.83
CA GLU A 128 -36.32 0.28 -25.29
C GLU A 128 -35.98 1.32 -26.36
N SER A 129 -35.97 2.60 -25.98
CA SER A 129 -35.46 3.66 -26.83
C SER A 129 -33.94 3.66 -26.89
N ILE A 130 -33.36 4.16 -27.98
CA ILE A 130 -31.92 4.34 -28.13
C ILE A 130 -31.37 5.23 -27.00
N ALA A 131 -32.07 6.31 -26.65
CA ALA A 131 -31.67 7.20 -25.56
C ALA A 131 -31.60 6.48 -24.21
N SER A 132 -32.57 5.63 -23.90
CA SER A 132 -32.58 4.83 -22.67
C SER A 132 -31.44 3.81 -22.64
N PHE A 133 -31.16 3.17 -23.77
CA PHE A 133 -30.03 2.25 -23.88
C PHE A 133 -28.69 2.96 -23.62
N PHE A 134 -28.48 4.12 -24.23
CA PHE A 134 -27.24 4.89 -23.99
C PHE A 134 -27.09 5.34 -22.53
N LEU A 135 -28.17 5.66 -21.84
CA LEU A 135 -28.12 5.97 -20.41
C LEU A 135 -27.64 4.78 -19.59
N ARG A 136 -28.04 3.57 -19.93
CA ARG A 136 -27.56 2.36 -19.25
C ARG A 136 -26.08 2.10 -19.53
N VAL A 137 -25.62 2.32 -20.75
CA VAL A 137 -24.20 2.22 -21.11
C VAL A 137 -23.38 3.23 -20.33
N ASP A 138 -23.81 4.48 -20.28
CA ASP A 138 -23.12 5.55 -19.52
C ASP A 138 -23.05 5.25 -18.04
N ASP A 139 -24.10 4.69 -17.45
CA ASP A 139 -24.11 4.29 -16.05
C ASP A 139 -23.02 3.25 -15.73
N VAL A 140 -22.94 2.20 -16.53
CA VAL A 140 -21.91 1.16 -16.37
C VAL A 140 -20.50 1.75 -16.54
N VAL A 141 -20.27 2.55 -17.58
CA VAL A 141 -18.99 3.19 -17.84
C VAL A 141 -18.59 4.14 -16.69
N ASN A 142 -19.52 4.92 -16.17
CA ASN A 142 -19.24 5.83 -15.05
C ASN A 142 -18.92 5.08 -13.76
N ARG A 143 -19.59 3.96 -13.48
CA ARG A 143 -19.26 3.10 -12.34
C ARG A 143 -17.85 2.49 -12.48
N MET A 144 -17.45 2.09 -13.68
CA MET A 144 -16.09 1.63 -13.95
C MET A 144 -15.05 2.73 -13.70
N LYS A 145 -15.31 3.95 -14.19
CA LYS A 145 -14.42 5.11 -13.96
C LYS A 145 -14.29 5.46 -12.48
N SER A 146 -15.36 5.33 -11.70
CA SER A 146 -15.34 5.62 -10.25
C SER A 146 -14.42 4.69 -9.47
N LEU A 147 -14.06 3.53 -10.01
CA LEU A 147 -13.10 2.61 -9.43
C LEU A 147 -11.64 2.99 -9.71
N GLY A 148 -11.40 4.13 -10.39
CA GLY A 148 -10.06 4.66 -10.66
C GLY A 148 -9.34 3.98 -11.83
N GLU A 149 -10.01 3.13 -12.59
CA GLU A 149 -9.44 2.50 -13.77
C GLU A 149 -9.51 3.42 -14.97
N THR A 150 -8.38 3.51 -15.68
CA THR A 150 -8.36 4.14 -17.00
C THR A 150 -8.92 3.13 -17.99
N ILE A 151 -10.13 3.37 -18.45
CA ILE A 151 -10.72 2.54 -19.52
C ILE A 151 -9.96 2.87 -20.80
N THR A 152 -9.10 1.99 -21.22
CA THR A 152 -8.45 2.10 -22.54
C THR A 152 -9.45 1.67 -23.62
N GLU A 153 -9.34 2.27 -24.81
CA GLU A 153 -10.19 1.90 -25.97
C GLU A 153 -10.18 0.39 -26.24
N SER A 154 -9.08 -0.29 -25.92
CA SER A 154 -8.97 -1.75 -26.06
C SER A 154 -9.90 -2.54 -25.16
N THR A 155 -10.40 -1.93 -24.08
CA THR A 155 -11.36 -2.55 -23.16
C THR A 155 -12.82 -2.35 -23.63
N LEU A 156 -13.05 -1.37 -24.50
CA LEU A 156 -14.37 -0.98 -24.99
C LEU A 156 -14.73 -1.56 -26.36
N VAL A 157 -13.78 -2.20 -27.05
CA VAL A 157 -13.99 -2.83 -28.35
C VAL A 157 -14.15 -4.34 -28.15
N PRO A 158 -15.29 -4.96 -28.54
CA PRO A 158 -15.47 -6.40 -28.48
C PRO A 158 -14.54 -7.16 -29.43
#